data_9070acc6150538f5f6ed55fc93c437ac
#
_entry.id   9070acc6150538f5f6ed55fc93c437ac
#
_cell.length_a   1.000
_cell.length_b   1.000
_cell.length_c   1.000
_cell.angle_alpha   90.00
_cell.angle_beta   90.00
_cell.angle_gamma   90.00
#
_symmetry.space_group_name_H-M   'P 1'
#
loop_
_entity.id
_entity.type
_entity.pdbx_description
1 polymer ?
#
loop_
_entity_poly.entity_id
_entity_poly.type
_entity_poly.pdbx_seq_one_letter_code
_entity_poly.pdbx_strand_id
1 'polypeptide(L)'
;SRGAVSDSAQWLGFTAAALTTSSFFPQALKTLRTNETAGISLRMYLLFTSGVSAWAVYGLWVQDWPVFWANVVTLLPAAAVLERKVRASLNSAGDRQRQGKNR
;
A
#
# COMPACT_ATOMS: atom_id res chain seq x y z
N SER A 1 -10.35 22.17 23.30
CA SER A 1 -10.28 20.84 23.52
C SER A 1 -9.66 20.10 22.36
N ARG A 2 -8.87 19.17 22.73
CA ARG A 2 -8.14 18.58 21.80
C ARG A 2 -8.80 17.63 20.98
N GLY A 3 -9.64 16.96 21.53
CA GLY A 3 -10.47 16.16 20.80
C GLY A 3 -11.08 16.95 19.75
N ALA A 4 -10.97 18.15 19.99
CA ALA A 4 -11.63 18.98 19.12
C ALA A 4 -10.75 19.53 18.09
N VAL A 5 -9.86 18.85 17.60
CA VAL A 5 -9.47 19.18 16.29
C VAL A 5 -10.80 19.41 15.61
N SER A 6 -11.13 20.62 15.36
CA SER A 6 -12.44 21.02 14.91
C SER A 6 -13.00 20.01 13.92
N ASP A 7 -14.30 19.83 13.91
CA ASP A 7 -14.92 18.97 12.92
C ASP A 7 -14.50 19.35 11.51
N SER A 8 -14.24 20.62 11.26
CA SER A 8 -13.76 21.09 9.96
C SER A 8 -12.41 20.49 9.60
N ALA A 9 -11.47 20.46 10.55
CA ALA A 9 -10.16 19.86 10.31
C ALA A 9 -10.27 18.36 10.05
N GLN A 10 -11.14 17.69 10.80
CA GLN A 10 -11.35 16.27 10.61
C GLN A 10 -11.95 15.96 9.24
N TRP A 11 -12.92 16.74 8.80
CA TRP A 11 -13.50 16.58 7.47
C TRP A 11 -12.49 16.86 6.37
N LEU A 12 -11.64 17.85 6.56
CA LEU A 12 -10.55 18.09 5.62
C LEU A 12 -9.62 16.89 5.54
N GLY A 13 -9.31 16.30 6.69
CA GLY A 13 -8.47 15.11 6.75
C GLY A 13 -9.08 13.94 5.98
N PHE A 14 -10.36 13.68 6.17
CA PHE A 14 -11.05 12.62 5.44
C PHE A 14 -11.12 12.92 3.94
N THR A 15 -11.35 14.17 3.56
CA THR A 15 -11.41 14.55 2.16
C THR A 15 -10.04 14.35 1.49
N ALA A 16 -8.98 14.81 2.14
CA ALA A 16 -7.63 14.63 1.62
C ALA A 16 -7.28 13.15 1.50
N ALA A 17 -7.64 12.36 2.49
CA ALA A 17 -7.39 10.92 2.48
C ALA A 17 -8.16 10.24 1.34
N ALA A 18 -9.40 10.63 1.12
CA ALA A 18 -10.20 10.08 0.02
C ALA A 18 -9.58 10.40 -1.34
N LEU A 19 -9.10 11.62 -1.51
CA LEU A 19 -8.49 12.04 -2.78
C LEU A 19 -7.21 11.25 -3.05
N THR A 20 -6.32 11.18 -2.08
CA THR A 20 -5.04 10.50 -2.27
C THR A 20 -5.23 8.99 -2.42
N THR A 21 -6.11 8.39 -1.64
CA THR A 21 -6.39 6.97 -1.73
C THR A 21 -7.04 6.62 -3.06
N SER A 22 -8.00 7.45 -3.50
CA SER A 22 -8.67 7.22 -4.78
C SER A 22 -7.71 7.30 -5.95
N SER A 23 -6.73 8.18 -5.88
CA SER A 23 -5.76 8.32 -6.96
C SER A 23 -4.86 7.09 -7.07
N PHE A 24 -4.66 6.39 -5.96
CA PHE A 24 -3.84 5.18 -5.92
C PHE A 24 -4.58 3.95 -6.47
N PHE A 25 -5.88 3.87 -6.22
CA PHE A 25 -6.67 2.67 -6.53
C PHE A 25 -6.66 2.24 -8.00
N PRO A 26 -6.81 3.15 -8.98
CA PRO A 26 -6.82 2.71 -10.37
C PRO A 26 -5.54 1.99 -10.77
N GLN A 27 -4.39 2.46 -10.31
CA GLN A 27 -3.12 1.81 -10.59
C GLN A 27 -3.00 0.45 -9.92
N ALA A 28 -3.44 0.36 -8.67
CA ALA A 28 -3.42 -0.90 -7.95
C ALA A 28 -4.32 -1.93 -8.64
N LEU A 29 -5.52 -1.52 -9.04
CA LEU A 29 -6.44 -2.40 -9.75
C LEU A 29 -5.87 -2.87 -11.07
N LYS A 30 -5.24 -1.96 -11.82
CA LYS A 30 -4.63 -2.31 -13.08
C LYS A 30 -3.54 -3.36 -12.87
N THR A 31 -2.68 -3.16 -11.89
CA THR A 31 -1.62 -4.11 -11.57
C THR A 31 -2.20 -5.48 -11.20
N LEU A 32 -3.26 -5.50 -10.40
CA LEU A 32 -3.88 -6.75 -9.99
C LEU A 32 -4.54 -7.47 -11.16
N ARG A 33 -5.15 -6.72 -12.08
CA ARG A 33 -5.81 -7.30 -13.23
C ARG A 33 -4.84 -7.87 -14.24
N THR A 34 -3.78 -7.14 -14.54
CA THR A 34 -2.82 -7.54 -15.56
C THR A 34 -1.70 -8.39 -14.99
N ASN A 35 -1.57 -8.40 -13.67
CA ASN A 35 -0.49 -9.09 -12.97
C ASN A 35 0.89 -8.60 -13.42
N GLU A 36 0.96 -7.36 -13.91
CA GLU A 36 2.21 -6.76 -14.33
C GLU A 36 2.87 -6.03 -13.20
N THR A 37 3.94 -6.62 -12.69
CA THR A 37 4.68 -6.04 -11.58
C THR A 37 6.10 -5.66 -11.97
N ALA A 38 6.43 -5.76 -13.26
CA ALA A 38 7.81 -5.53 -13.72
C ALA A 38 8.31 -4.11 -13.41
N GLY A 39 7.43 -3.12 -13.48
CA GLY A 39 7.80 -1.74 -13.19
C GLY A 39 7.75 -1.36 -11.71
N ILE A 40 7.45 -2.32 -10.85
CA ILE A 40 7.31 -2.05 -9.43
C ILE A 40 8.57 -2.47 -8.68
N SER A 41 9.11 -1.56 -7.87
CA SER A 41 10.26 -1.87 -7.02
C SER A 41 9.78 -2.60 -5.77
N LEU A 42 10.29 -3.80 -5.57
CA LEU A 42 9.96 -4.59 -4.37
C LEU A 42 10.39 -3.85 -3.11
N ARG A 43 11.59 -3.28 -3.12
CA ARG A 43 12.10 -2.53 -1.97
C ARG A 43 11.21 -1.34 -1.62
N MET A 44 10.79 -0.60 -2.65
CA MET A 44 9.91 0.55 -2.45
C MET A 44 8.59 0.13 -1.84
N TYR A 45 8.00 -0.96 -2.36
CA TYR A 45 6.71 -1.41 -1.84
C TYR A 45 6.81 -2.00 -0.44
N LEU A 46 7.92 -2.64 -0.10
CA LEU A 46 8.14 -3.09 1.27
C LEU A 46 8.20 -1.92 2.24
N LEU A 47 8.95 -0.87 1.88
CA LEU A 47 9.03 0.34 2.69
C LEU A 47 7.68 1.04 2.77
N PHE A 48 7.00 1.17 1.65
CA PHE A 48 5.70 1.81 1.58
C PHE A 48 4.67 1.09 2.45
N THR A 49 4.58 -0.23 2.30
CA THR A 49 3.62 -1.03 3.06
C THR A 49 3.93 -1.00 4.56
N SER A 50 5.22 -1.04 4.90
CA SER A 50 5.64 -0.93 6.30
C SER A 50 5.25 0.43 6.88
N GLY A 51 5.48 1.50 6.13
CA GLY A 51 5.11 2.84 6.56
C GLY A 51 3.62 3.02 6.72
N VAL A 52 2.84 2.50 5.77
CA VAL A 52 1.38 2.56 5.83
C VAL A 52 0.88 1.80 7.06
N SER A 53 1.45 0.64 7.34
CA SER A 53 1.08 -0.14 8.51
C SER A 53 1.38 0.60 9.80
N ALA A 54 2.57 1.22 9.87
CA ALA A 54 2.97 1.98 11.05
C ALA A 54 2.04 3.18 11.26
N TRP A 55 1.67 3.87 10.18
CA TRP A 55 0.76 5.01 10.27
C TRP A 55 -0.64 4.58 10.71
N ALA A 56 -1.09 3.40 10.26
CA ALA A 56 -2.40 2.88 10.70
C ALA A 56 -2.38 2.61 12.21
N VAL A 57 -1.31 2.02 12.71
CA VAL A 57 -1.18 1.77 14.15
C VAL A 57 -1.12 3.09 14.93
N TYR A 58 -0.34 4.04 14.41
CA TYR A 58 -0.25 5.36 15.03
C TYR A 58 -1.62 6.05 15.09
N GLY A 59 -2.34 6.03 13.97
CA GLY A 59 -3.66 6.65 13.91
C GLY A 59 -4.63 6.03 14.90
N LEU A 60 -4.58 4.71 15.03
CA LEU A 60 -5.43 4.02 16.00
C LEU A 60 -5.04 4.40 17.43
N TRP A 61 -3.76 4.47 17.71
CA TRP A 61 -3.27 4.76 19.05
C TRP A 61 -3.67 6.16 19.52
N VAL A 62 -3.50 7.15 18.65
CA VAL A 62 -3.83 8.54 19.01
C VAL A 62 -5.27 8.91 18.64
N GLN A 63 -6.02 7.96 18.11
CA GLN A 63 -7.43 8.16 17.72
C GLN A 63 -7.58 9.23 16.64
N ASP A 64 -6.64 9.26 15.72
CA ASP A 64 -6.73 10.12 14.55
C ASP A 64 -7.38 9.30 13.44
N TRP A 65 -8.71 9.39 13.36
CA TRP A 65 -9.48 8.50 12.50
C TRP A 65 -9.23 8.69 11.01
N PRO A 66 -9.06 9.91 10.48
CA PRO A 66 -8.69 10.06 9.07
C PRO A 66 -7.39 9.34 8.72
N VAL A 67 -6.36 9.49 9.57
CA VAL A 67 -5.08 8.83 9.36
C VAL A 67 -5.23 7.31 9.43
N PHE A 68 -5.96 6.83 10.43
CA PHE A 68 -6.17 5.40 10.61
C PHE A 68 -6.86 4.78 9.38
N TRP A 69 -8.00 5.34 9.00
CA TRP A 69 -8.78 4.77 7.92
C TRP A 69 -8.11 4.91 6.57
N ALA A 70 -7.44 6.03 6.30
CA ALA A 70 -6.71 6.20 5.05
C ALA A 70 -5.65 5.12 4.87
N ASN A 71 -4.92 4.84 5.94
CA ASN A 71 -3.85 3.86 5.85
C ASN A 71 -4.38 2.43 5.81
N VAL A 72 -5.43 2.12 6.56
CA VAL A 72 -6.05 0.80 6.50
C VAL A 72 -6.59 0.51 5.10
N VAL A 73 -7.31 1.47 4.51
CA VAL A 73 -7.86 1.30 3.17
C VAL A 73 -6.76 1.17 2.13
N THR A 74 -5.69 1.97 2.27
CA THR A 74 -4.54 1.89 1.36
C THR A 74 -3.79 0.57 1.52
N LEU A 75 -3.75 0.03 2.72
CA LEU A 75 -3.02 -1.20 2.99
C LEU A 75 -3.58 -2.40 2.21
N LEU A 76 -4.89 -2.43 2.00
CA LEU A 76 -5.51 -3.55 1.29
C LEU A 76 -4.96 -3.71 -0.13
N PRO A 77 -5.06 -2.69 -1.02
CA PRO A 77 -4.48 -2.84 -2.35
C PRO A 77 -2.96 -2.87 -2.34
N ALA A 78 -2.31 -2.16 -1.41
CA ALA A 78 -0.85 -2.17 -1.32
C ALA A 78 -0.34 -3.57 -0.98
N ALA A 79 -0.97 -4.24 -0.03
CA ALA A 79 -0.59 -5.61 0.33
C ALA A 79 -0.82 -6.58 -0.82
N ALA A 80 -1.93 -6.41 -1.55
CA ALA A 80 -2.23 -7.26 -2.69
C ALA A 80 -1.19 -7.09 -3.81
N VAL A 81 -0.83 -5.85 -4.11
CA VAL A 81 0.20 -5.57 -5.13
C VAL A 81 1.55 -6.12 -4.66
N LEU A 82 1.89 -5.93 -3.39
CA LEU A 82 3.14 -6.44 -2.84
C LEU A 82 3.20 -7.96 -2.95
N GLU A 83 2.11 -8.65 -2.65
CA GLU A 83 2.05 -10.10 -2.78
C GLU A 83 2.35 -10.54 -4.21
N ARG A 84 1.74 -9.86 -5.20
CA ARG A 84 1.97 -10.18 -6.59
C ARG A 84 3.42 -9.95 -6.99
N LYS A 85 4.01 -8.85 -6.49
CA LYS A 85 5.41 -8.53 -6.77
C LYS A 85 6.35 -9.56 -6.14
N VAL A 86 6.08 -9.99 -4.92
CA VAL A 86 6.90 -11.00 -4.25
C VAL A 86 6.84 -12.32 -5.03
N ARG A 87 5.64 -12.74 -5.44
CA ARG A 87 5.49 -13.96 -6.23
C ARG A 87 6.25 -13.88 -7.54
N ALA A 88 6.15 -12.77 -8.24
CA ALA A 88 6.86 -12.58 -9.50
C ALA A 88 8.37 -12.64 -9.30
N SER A 89 8.86 -12.02 -8.22
CA SER A 89 10.29 -12.04 -7.92
C SER A 89 10.78 -13.44 -7.59
N LEU A 90 10.01 -14.21 -6.83
CA LEU A 90 10.36 -15.59 -6.48
C LEU A 90 10.34 -16.48 -7.72
N ASN A 91 9.35 -16.31 -8.59
CA ASN A 91 9.26 -17.08 -9.82
C ASN A 91 10.42 -16.79 -10.74
N SER A 92 10.82 -15.52 -10.87
CA SER A 92 11.97 -15.14 -11.68
C SER A 92 13.26 -15.75 -11.15
N ALA A 93 13.44 -15.75 -9.83
CA ALA A 93 14.61 -16.37 -9.21
C ALA A 93 14.66 -17.87 -9.48
N GLY A 94 13.50 -18.54 -9.37
CA GLY A 94 13.39 -19.96 -9.68
C GLY A 94 13.75 -20.28 -11.12
N ASP A 95 13.24 -19.45 -12.04
CA ASP A 95 13.52 -19.64 -13.47
C ASP A 95 15.01 -19.46 -13.78
N ARG A 96 15.64 -18.49 -13.15
CA ARG A 96 17.07 -18.27 -13.34
C ARG A 96 17.88 -19.47 -12.86
N GLN A 97 17.50 -20.05 -11.74
CA GLN A 97 18.18 -21.23 -11.22
C GLN A 97 18.02 -22.41 -12.15
N ARG A 98 16.83 -22.59 -12.71
CA ARG A 98 16.59 -23.66 -13.68
C ARG A 98 17.45 -23.50 -14.92
N GLN A 99 17.53 -22.29 -15.47
CA GLN A 99 18.35 -22.02 -16.62
C GLN A 99 19.82 -22.28 -16.34
N GLY A 100 20.29 -21.92 -15.16
CA GLY A 100 21.65 -22.17 -14.72
C GLY A 100 21.94 -23.66 -14.67
N LYS A 101 20.99 -24.47 -14.22
CA LYS A 101 21.18 -25.92 -14.13
C LYS A 101 21.22 -26.60 -15.49
N ASN A 102 20.54 -26.03 -16.47
CA ASN A 102 20.48 -26.63 -17.80
C ASN A 102 21.63 -26.23 -18.69
N ARG A 103 22.52 -25.41 -18.22
CA ARG A 103 23.73 -25.07 -18.94
C ARG A 103 24.85 -26.04 -18.59
#